data_933add24055d698b63c8c50d07a40bd4
#
_entry.id   933add24055d698b63c8c50d07a40bd4
#
_cell.length_a   1.000
_cell.length_b   1.000
_cell.length_c   1.000
_cell.angle_alpha   90.00
_cell.angle_beta   90.00
_cell.angle_gamma   90.00
#
_symmetry.space_group_name_H-M   'P 1'
#
loop_
_entity.id
_entity.type
_entity.pdbx_description
1 polymer ?
#
loop_
_entity_poly.entity_id
_entity_poly.type
_entity_poly.pdbx_seq_one_letter_code
_entity_poly.pdbx_strand_id
1 'polypeptide(L)'
;MVKIGVLGAGSWGLGLAMLLHNNGHDVTVWSVFPDEINELNATRENKKCLPGVIFPESVKFCADTEKVVTESDVLILAVASPYTRSTAKIVAPYVKEGQYIVNVGKGIEEESLKTLCEVTKEEIPQAVVAVLSGPSHAEEVGRGIPTTCVIGTANKKDAEYLQNMFMSNVFRVYISPDVLGICIGGALKNVIALAAGIADGLGYGDNTKAALITRGIAEITRLGLAMGADFATFSGLSGIGDLIVTCASMHSRNRRAGILIGKGYTTKEAMDEVQMVVEGVYAAKAAKKLAEKYNVEMPIVEQVNQVLFDGKSPADGVKDLMLRDKKIEAGNVEWR
;
A
#
# COMPACT_ATOMS: atom_id res chain seq x y z
N MET A 1 23.46 -5.94 -13.59
CA MET A 1 22.66 -6.99 -12.91
C MET A 1 22.79 -6.78 -11.42
N VAL A 2 21.69 -6.68 -10.67
CA VAL A 2 21.63 -6.47 -9.21
C VAL A 2 21.06 -7.74 -8.59
N LYS A 3 21.53 -8.14 -7.42
CA LYS A 3 20.94 -9.24 -6.65
C LYS A 3 19.85 -8.68 -5.74
N ILE A 4 18.63 -9.18 -5.87
CA ILE A 4 17.45 -8.63 -5.20
C ILE A 4 16.79 -9.72 -4.36
N GLY A 5 16.64 -9.44 -3.06
CA GLY A 5 15.84 -10.24 -2.15
C GLY A 5 14.43 -9.66 -1.98
N VAL A 6 13.41 -10.40 -2.36
CA VAL A 6 12.00 -10.00 -2.16
C VAL A 6 11.49 -10.65 -0.89
N LEU A 7 11.27 -9.87 0.14
CA LEU A 7 10.82 -10.31 1.46
C LEU A 7 9.27 -10.32 1.50
N GLY A 8 8.71 -11.48 1.20
CA GLY A 8 7.26 -11.74 1.15
C GLY A 8 6.80 -12.27 -0.20
N ALA A 9 6.17 -13.45 -0.20
CA ALA A 9 5.66 -14.15 -1.38
C ALA A 9 4.17 -13.89 -1.65
N GLY A 10 3.64 -12.77 -1.16
CA GLY A 10 2.29 -12.29 -1.48
C GLY A 10 2.18 -11.73 -2.90
N SER A 11 0.95 -11.39 -3.33
CA SER A 11 0.67 -10.91 -4.72
C SER A 11 1.65 -9.82 -5.17
N TRP A 12 1.86 -8.79 -4.34
CA TRP A 12 2.70 -7.66 -4.72
C TRP A 12 4.19 -8.00 -4.77
N GLY A 13 4.69 -8.77 -3.78
CA GLY A 13 6.07 -9.27 -3.80
C GLY A 13 6.37 -10.11 -5.03
N LEU A 14 5.47 -11.03 -5.38
CA LEU A 14 5.58 -11.89 -6.55
C LEU A 14 5.48 -11.09 -7.86
N GLY A 15 4.57 -10.10 -7.94
CA GLY A 15 4.48 -9.22 -9.11
C GLY A 15 5.75 -8.43 -9.35
N LEU A 16 6.36 -7.88 -8.30
CA LEU A 16 7.65 -7.20 -8.37
C LEU A 16 8.81 -8.15 -8.68
N ALA A 17 8.80 -9.36 -8.13
CA ALA A 17 9.82 -10.37 -8.44
C ALA A 17 9.85 -10.69 -9.94
N MET A 18 8.69 -10.85 -10.57
CA MET A 18 8.59 -11.07 -12.01
C MET A 18 9.07 -9.84 -12.81
N LEU A 19 8.66 -8.63 -12.43
CA LEU A 19 9.11 -7.39 -13.06
C LEU A 19 10.64 -7.26 -13.01
N LEU A 20 11.22 -7.41 -11.82
CA LEU A 20 12.67 -7.25 -11.60
C LEU A 20 13.49 -8.33 -12.30
N HIS A 21 12.97 -9.57 -12.34
CA HIS A 21 13.56 -10.63 -13.15
C HIS A 21 13.56 -10.28 -14.64
N ASN A 22 12.44 -9.80 -15.17
CA ASN A 22 12.31 -9.39 -16.57
C ASN A 22 13.20 -8.18 -16.92
N ASN A 23 13.54 -7.35 -15.93
CA ASN A 23 14.54 -6.28 -16.06
C ASN A 23 16.00 -6.79 -16.05
N GLY A 24 16.23 -8.11 -15.95
CA GLY A 24 17.56 -8.72 -16.01
C GLY A 24 18.30 -8.78 -14.66
N HIS A 25 17.57 -8.73 -13.55
CA HIS A 25 18.17 -8.87 -12.20
C HIS A 25 18.13 -10.33 -11.71
N ASP A 26 19.01 -10.67 -10.76
CA ASP A 26 18.99 -11.96 -10.04
C ASP A 26 18.06 -11.85 -8.84
N VAL A 27 16.91 -12.52 -8.89
CA VAL A 27 15.83 -12.36 -7.91
C VAL A 27 15.68 -13.63 -7.07
N THR A 28 15.66 -13.43 -5.75
CA THR A 28 15.32 -14.46 -4.76
C THR A 28 14.13 -13.99 -3.94
N VAL A 29 13.05 -14.75 -3.94
CA VAL A 29 11.86 -14.49 -3.12
C VAL A 29 11.98 -15.27 -1.80
N TRP A 30 11.75 -14.60 -0.70
CA TRP A 30 11.72 -15.17 0.64
C TRP A 30 10.31 -15.14 1.23
N SER A 31 9.98 -16.18 1.97
CA SER A 31 8.82 -16.20 2.86
C SER A 31 9.20 -16.80 4.20
N VAL A 32 8.57 -16.30 5.27
CA VAL A 32 8.65 -16.88 6.62
C VAL A 32 7.99 -18.25 6.71
N PHE A 33 7.19 -18.64 5.71
CA PHE A 33 6.46 -19.91 5.63
C PHE A 33 7.21 -20.86 4.69
N PRO A 34 7.92 -21.90 5.22
CA PRO A 34 8.65 -22.85 4.39
C PRO A 34 7.77 -23.61 3.40
N ASP A 35 6.53 -23.93 3.77
CA ASP A 35 5.61 -24.65 2.90
C ASP A 35 5.22 -23.85 1.66
N GLU A 36 5.06 -22.53 1.79
CA GLU A 36 4.82 -21.62 0.65
C GLU A 36 6.01 -21.64 -0.32
N ILE A 37 7.23 -21.62 0.21
CA ILE A 37 8.47 -21.71 -0.58
C ILE A 37 8.60 -23.07 -1.27
N ASN A 38 8.26 -24.16 -0.58
CA ASN A 38 8.26 -25.51 -1.14
C ASN A 38 7.25 -25.64 -2.29
N GLU A 39 6.03 -25.10 -2.12
CA GLU A 39 5.01 -25.08 -3.16
C GLU A 39 5.49 -24.27 -4.38
N LEU A 40 6.04 -23.07 -4.18
CA LEU A 40 6.58 -22.22 -5.25
C LEU A 40 7.74 -22.88 -5.99
N ASN A 41 8.63 -23.60 -5.30
CA ASN A 41 9.70 -24.36 -5.94
C ASN A 41 9.16 -25.52 -6.79
N ALA A 42 8.09 -26.18 -6.34
CA ALA A 42 7.50 -27.32 -7.04
C ALA A 42 6.60 -26.91 -8.22
N THR A 43 5.78 -25.86 -8.05
CA THR A 43 4.75 -25.49 -9.02
C THR A 43 5.12 -24.29 -9.90
N ARG A 44 6.06 -23.49 -9.46
CA ARG A 44 6.46 -22.21 -10.10
C ARG A 44 5.33 -21.21 -10.21
N GLU A 45 4.24 -21.36 -9.45
CA GLU A 45 3.06 -20.51 -9.44
C GLU A 45 2.49 -20.38 -8.02
N ASN A 46 2.01 -19.20 -7.67
CA ASN A 46 1.15 -19.03 -6.49
C ASN A 46 -0.28 -18.74 -6.96
N LYS A 47 -1.07 -19.81 -7.07
CA LYS A 47 -2.47 -19.72 -7.57
C LYS A 47 -3.39 -18.90 -6.69
N LYS A 48 -3.08 -18.78 -5.39
CA LYS A 48 -3.86 -18.00 -4.43
C LYS A 48 -3.58 -16.51 -4.54
N CYS A 49 -2.31 -16.14 -4.66
CA CYS A 49 -1.88 -14.74 -4.58
C CYS A 49 -1.72 -14.07 -5.95
N LEU A 50 -1.24 -14.81 -6.96
CA LEU A 50 -0.97 -14.26 -8.30
C LEU A 50 -1.23 -15.33 -9.39
N PRO A 51 -2.49 -15.71 -9.60
CA PRO A 51 -2.83 -16.78 -10.54
C PRO A 51 -2.47 -16.42 -12.00
N GLY A 52 -1.95 -17.42 -12.70
CA GLY A 52 -1.58 -17.31 -14.13
C GLY A 52 -0.22 -16.66 -14.39
N VAL A 53 0.57 -16.38 -13.34
CA VAL A 53 1.97 -15.93 -13.47
C VAL A 53 2.89 -17.10 -13.12
N ILE A 54 3.56 -17.66 -14.14
CA ILE A 54 4.50 -18.77 -13.99
C ILE A 54 5.93 -18.23 -13.92
N PHE A 55 6.63 -18.55 -12.85
CA PHE A 55 7.99 -18.08 -12.61
C PHE A 55 9.02 -18.95 -13.34
N PRO A 56 9.97 -18.35 -14.08
CA PRO A 56 11.07 -19.10 -14.70
C PRO A 56 11.99 -19.70 -13.63
N GLU A 57 12.74 -20.75 -13.97
CA GLU A 57 13.65 -21.43 -13.05
C GLU A 57 14.74 -20.54 -12.46
N SER A 58 15.11 -19.47 -13.19
CA SER A 58 16.08 -18.47 -12.75
C SER A 58 15.61 -17.61 -11.57
N VAL A 59 14.30 -17.49 -11.32
CA VAL A 59 13.78 -16.90 -10.08
C VAL A 59 13.89 -17.92 -8.97
N LYS A 60 14.59 -17.56 -7.90
CA LYS A 60 14.85 -18.44 -6.76
C LYS A 60 13.80 -18.22 -5.67
N PHE A 61 13.43 -19.30 -4.97
CA PHE A 61 12.57 -19.23 -3.78
C PHE A 61 13.32 -19.88 -2.61
N CYS A 62 13.45 -19.15 -1.51
CA CYS A 62 14.29 -19.53 -0.37
C CYS A 62 13.64 -19.13 0.96
N ALA A 63 13.61 -20.04 1.93
CA ALA A 63 13.11 -19.76 3.27
C ALA A 63 14.23 -19.35 4.26
N ASP A 64 15.49 -19.45 3.85
CA ASP A 64 16.64 -19.08 4.67
C ASP A 64 16.84 -17.55 4.64
N THR A 65 16.51 -16.93 5.77
CA THR A 65 16.57 -15.46 5.94
C THR A 65 17.99 -14.92 5.78
N GLU A 66 18.97 -15.54 6.47
CA GLU A 66 20.37 -15.08 6.45
C GLU A 66 20.90 -15.10 5.02
N LYS A 67 20.70 -16.22 4.33
CA LYS A 67 21.14 -16.37 2.94
C LYS A 67 20.55 -15.31 2.03
N VAL A 68 19.22 -15.11 2.06
CA VAL A 68 18.56 -14.14 1.18
C VAL A 68 19.01 -12.72 1.46
N VAL A 69 19.12 -12.32 2.73
CA VAL A 69 19.52 -10.97 3.12
C VAL A 69 20.98 -10.70 2.79
N THR A 70 21.90 -11.61 3.14
CA THR A 70 23.35 -11.41 2.96
C THR A 70 23.79 -11.49 1.50
N GLU A 71 23.10 -12.28 0.65
CA GLU A 71 23.43 -12.41 -0.77
C GLU A 71 22.81 -11.31 -1.64
N SER A 72 21.91 -10.48 -1.09
CA SER A 72 21.22 -9.42 -1.84
C SER A 72 21.93 -8.06 -1.73
N ASP A 73 21.89 -7.29 -2.82
CA ASP A 73 22.32 -5.89 -2.86
C ASP A 73 21.16 -4.97 -2.42
N VAL A 74 19.93 -5.33 -2.80
CA VAL A 74 18.69 -4.60 -2.52
C VAL A 74 17.65 -5.55 -1.97
N LEU A 75 16.95 -5.15 -0.93
CA LEU A 75 15.82 -5.87 -0.34
C LEU A 75 14.50 -5.15 -0.67
N ILE A 76 13.50 -5.90 -1.10
CA ILE A 76 12.13 -5.40 -1.31
C ILE A 76 11.26 -5.92 -0.18
N LEU A 77 10.84 -5.06 0.74
CA LEU A 77 9.98 -5.43 1.87
C LEU A 77 8.50 -5.41 1.43
N ALA A 78 7.96 -6.58 1.10
CA ALA A 78 6.66 -6.77 0.46
C ALA A 78 5.67 -7.57 1.32
N VAL A 79 5.76 -7.43 2.65
CA VAL A 79 4.80 -8.03 3.58
C VAL A 79 3.62 -7.09 3.85
N ALA A 80 2.50 -7.65 4.35
CA ALA A 80 1.36 -6.84 4.77
C ALA A 80 1.73 -5.95 5.99
N SER A 81 1.07 -4.79 6.11
CA SER A 81 1.43 -3.76 7.10
C SER A 81 1.55 -4.27 8.54
N PRO A 82 0.68 -5.18 9.06
CA PRO A 82 0.81 -5.67 10.43
C PRO A 82 2.08 -6.50 10.68
N TYR A 83 2.72 -6.98 9.63
CA TYR A 83 3.91 -7.84 9.73
C TYR A 83 5.22 -7.11 9.40
N THR A 84 5.17 -5.82 9.09
CA THR A 84 6.38 -5.04 8.72
C THR A 84 7.41 -5.04 9.84
N ARG A 85 7.02 -4.70 11.06
CA ARG A 85 7.95 -4.66 12.22
C ARG A 85 8.56 -6.02 12.54
N SER A 86 7.73 -7.06 12.61
CA SER A 86 8.22 -8.41 12.91
C SER A 86 9.19 -8.92 11.84
N THR A 87 8.89 -8.67 10.56
CA THR A 87 9.78 -9.02 9.46
C THR A 87 11.08 -8.21 9.50
N ALA A 88 10.99 -6.89 9.76
CA ALA A 88 12.17 -6.06 9.91
C ALA A 88 13.09 -6.56 11.03
N LYS A 89 12.54 -6.95 12.19
CA LYS A 89 13.30 -7.56 13.29
C LYS A 89 14.01 -8.87 12.90
N ILE A 90 13.34 -9.73 12.15
CA ILE A 90 13.88 -11.00 11.68
C ILE A 90 15.08 -10.78 10.75
N VAL A 91 15.01 -9.80 9.86
CA VAL A 91 16.06 -9.55 8.86
C VAL A 91 17.19 -8.64 9.37
N ALA A 92 16.92 -7.77 10.34
CA ALA A 92 17.85 -6.76 10.86
C ALA A 92 19.26 -7.27 11.20
N PRO A 93 19.43 -8.48 11.83
CA PRO A 93 20.75 -8.99 12.18
C PRO A 93 21.66 -9.26 10.98
N TYR A 94 21.10 -9.45 9.80
CA TYR A 94 21.82 -9.84 8.58
C TYR A 94 22.00 -8.68 7.59
N VAL A 95 21.31 -7.53 7.83
CA VAL A 95 21.37 -6.36 6.94
C VAL A 95 22.71 -5.63 7.12
N LYS A 96 23.39 -5.37 5.99
CA LYS A 96 24.66 -4.67 5.96
C LYS A 96 24.48 -3.15 6.06
N GLU A 97 25.54 -2.47 6.50
CA GLU A 97 25.61 -1.01 6.50
C GLU A 97 25.37 -0.45 5.08
N GLY A 98 24.43 0.48 4.94
CA GLY A 98 24.09 1.09 3.66
C GLY A 98 23.30 0.21 2.69
N GLN A 99 22.92 -1.02 3.07
CA GLN A 99 22.08 -1.88 2.21
C GLN A 99 20.71 -1.25 1.97
N TYR A 100 20.23 -1.28 0.72
CA TYR A 100 18.92 -0.71 0.37
C TYR A 100 17.78 -1.60 0.80
N ILE A 101 16.76 -0.99 1.42
CA ILE A 101 15.47 -1.64 1.69
C ILE A 101 14.37 -0.78 1.09
N VAL A 102 13.69 -1.29 0.06
CA VAL A 102 12.53 -0.64 -0.56
C VAL A 102 11.27 -1.20 0.07
N ASN A 103 10.61 -0.40 0.90
CA ASN A 103 9.30 -0.76 1.43
C ASN A 103 8.24 -0.55 0.35
N VAL A 104 7.45 -1.58 0.08
CA VAL A 104 6.37 -1.55 -0.90
C VAL A 104 5.00 -1.80 -0.28
N GLY A 105 4.94 -1.96 1.05
CA GLY A 105 3.72 -2.05 1.84
C GLY A 105 2.98 -0.71 1.90
N LYS A 106 1.67 -0.76 2.06
CA LYS A 106 0.79 0.42 2.08
C LYS A 106 -0.07 0.42 3.34
N GLY A 107 0.46 0.93 4.44
CA GLY A 107 -0.18 0.95 5.75
C GLY A 107 0.51 1.87 6.74
N ILE A 108 -0.07 1.94 7.93
CA ILE A 108 0.45 2.65 9.11
C ILE A 108 0.39 1.65 10.26
N GLU A 109 1.44 1.60 11.07
CA GLU A 109 1.44 0.77 12.28
C GLU A 109 0.48 1.36 13.33
N GLU A 110 -0.50 0.56 13.77
CA GLU A 110 -1.60 1.05 14.62
C GLU A 110 -1.14 1.55 16.00
N GLU A 111 -0.15 0.90 16.59
CA GLU A 111 0.30 1.21 17.95
C GLU A 111 1.18 2.47 17.99
N SER A 112 2.17 2.56 17.12
CA SER A 112 3.13 3.66 17.11
C SER A 112 2.69 4.83 16.25
N LEU A 113 1.71 4.64 15.35
CA LEU A 113 1.26 5.58 14.32
C LEU A 113 2.36 5.96 13.31
N LYS A 114 3.39 5.14 13.19
CA LYS A 114 4.50 5.32 12.27
C LYS A 114 4.15 4.77 10.87
N THR A 115 4.68 5.41 9.86
CA THR A 115 4.71 4.85 8.50
C THR A 115 5.57 3.59 8.48
N LEU A 116 5.34 2.71 7.51
CA LEU A 116 6.11 1.46 7.42
C LEU A 116 7.61 1.72 7.13
N CYS A 117 7.94 2.84 6.50
CA CYS A 117 9.33 3.27 6.31
C CYS A 117 9.99 3.69 7.63
N GLU A 118 9.27 4.43 8.48
CA GLU A 118 9.75 4.78 9.82
C GLU A 118 9.94 3.55 10.70
N VAL A 119 9.00 2.59 10.65
CA VAL A 119 9.11 1.29 11.33
C VAL A 119 10.35 0.53 10.83
N THR A 120 10.54 0.47 9.51
CA THR A 120 11.70 -0.21 8.92
C THR A 120 13.01 0.45 9.36
N LYS A 121 13.08 1.80 9.35
CA LYS A 121 14.28 2.54 9.76
C LYS A 121 14.56 2.42 11.26
N GLU A 122 13.53 2.30 12.08
CA GLU A 122 13.66 2.09 13.52
C GLU A 122 14.29 0.72 13.84
N GLU A 123 13.82 -0.33 13.17
CA GLU A 123 14.32 -1.70 13.38
C GLU A 123 15.65 -1.97 12.68
N ILE A 124 15.94 -1.26 11.59
CA ILE A 124 17.14 -1.46 10.75
C ILE A 124 17.80 -0.09 10.49
N PRO A 125 18.40 0.54 11.52
CA PRO A 125 18.94 1.90 11.40
C PRO A 125 20.12 2.02 10.44
N GLN A 126 20.85 0.93 10.16
CA GLN A 126 21.96 0.87 9.21
C GLN A 126 21.51 0.88 7.74
N ALA A 127 20.23 0.56 7.44
CA ALA A 127 19.76 0.48 6.06
C ALA A 127 19.47 1.86 5.44
N VAL A 128 19.57 1.94 4.11
CA VAL A 128 18.99 3.02 3.31
C VAL A 128 17.56 2.64 2.96
N VAL A 129 16.58 3.27 3.61
CA VAL A 129 15.16 2.95 3.43
C VAL A 129 14.55 3.85 2.35
N ALA A 130 13.85 3.23 1.41
CA ALA A 130 13.06 3.88 0.37
C ALA A 130 11.63 3.32 0.35
N VAL A 131 10.72 4.02 -0.32
CA VAL A 131 9.35 3.57 -0.58
C VAL A 131 9.07 3.50 -2.07
N LEU A 132 8.36 2.45 -2.53
CA LEU A 132 7.77 2.39 -3.86
C LEU A 132 6.25 2.36 -3.72
N SER A 133 5.56 3.32 -4.35
CA SER A 133 4.10 3.42 -4.31
C SER A 133 3.54 4.00 -5.62
N GLY A 134 2.23 3.87 -5.82
CA GLY A 134 1.53 4.34 -7.02
C GLY A 134 0.44 3.35 -7.45
N PRO A 135 -0.29 3.62 -8.55
CA PRO A 135 -1.32 2.75 -9.09
C PRO A 135 -0.68 1.47 -9.63
N SER A 136 -0.69 0.39 -8.83
CA SER A 136 0.10 -0.81 -9.09
C SER A 136 -0.58 -2.08 -8.57
N HIS A 137 -1.60 -2.55 -9.30
CA HIS A 137 -2.15 -3.87 -9.02
C HIS A 137 -1.15 -4.97 -9.41
N ALA A 138 -0.91 -5.88 -8.48
CA ALA A 138 0.06 -6.96 -8.65
C ALA A 138 -0.22 -7.84 -9.87
N GLU A 139 -1.50 -8.07 -10.14
CA GLU A 139 -2.00 -8.85 -11.26
C GLU A 139 -1.63 -8.24 -12.62
N GLU A 140 -1.61 -6.92 -12.71
CA GLU A 140 -1.21 -6.19 -13.91
C GLU A 140 0.31 -6.15 -14.06
N VAL A 141 1.01 -5.80 -12.98
CA VAL A 141 2.48 -5.72 -12.98
C VAL A 141 3.12 -7.07 -13.27
N GLY A 142 2.64 -8.15 -12.65
CA GLY A 142 3.15 -9.50 -12.87
C GLY A 142 2.94 -10.02 -14.29
N ARG A 143 2.01 -9.43 -15.04
CA ARG A 143 1.74 -9.73 -16.47
C ARG A 143 2.41 -8.75 -17.44
N GLY A 144 3.21 -7.81 -16.95
CA GLY A 144 3.89 -6.82 -17.77
C GLY A 144 2.96 -5.77 -18.40
N ILE A 145 1.82 -5.48 -17.78
CA ILE A 145 0.93 -4.39 -18.22
C ILE A 145 1.55 -3.04 -17.80
N PRO A 146 1.54 -2.04 -18.70
CA PRO A 146 2.14 -0.74 -18.43
C PRO A 146 1.66 -0.12 -17.12
N THR A 147 2.60 0.17 -16.22
CA THR A 147 2.36 0.69 -14.87
C THR A 147 3.31 1.83 -14.56
N THR A 148 2.87 2.78 -13.75
CA THR A 148 3.69 3.92 -13.35
C THR A 148 3.67 4.08 -11.83
N CYS A 149 4.86 4.16 -11.21
CA CYS A 149 5.04 4.32 -9.76
C CYS A 149 5.98 5.48 -9.42
N VAL A 150 6.13 5.76 -8.14
CA VAL A 150 7.10 6.70 -7.58
C VAL A 150 7.97 6.01 -6.54
N ILE A 151 9.28 6.23 -6.63
CA ILE A 151 10.28 5.93 -5.60
C ILE A 151 10.47 7.17 -4.73
N GLY A 152 10.36 6.99 -3.42
CA GLY A 152 10.66 8.01 -2.41
C GLY A 152 11.85 7.63 -1.56
N THR A 153 12.84 8.52 -1.47
CA THR A 153 13.96 8.44 -0.53
C THR A 153 14.58 9.83 -0.33
N ALA A 154 15.24 10.05 0.80
CA ALA A 154 15.81 11.36 1.14
C ALA A 154 16.96 11.80 0.24
N ASN A 155 17.69 10.87 -0.36
CA ASN A 155 18.85 11.17 -1.18
C ASN A 155 18.56 10.96 -2.67
N LYS A 156 18.84 11.97 -3.49
CA LYS A 156 18.58 11.93 -4.94
C LYS A 156 19.36 10.83 -5.66
N LYS A 157 20.60 10.56 -5.28
CA LYS A 157 21.43 9.53 -5.93
C LYS A 157 20.85 8.12 -5.67
N ASP A 158 20.38 7.89 -4.44
CA ASP A 158 19.72 6.64 -4.07
C ASP A 158 18.40 6.48 -4.83
N ALA A 159 17.63 7.57 -4.96
CA ALA A 159 16.40 7.58 -5.74
C ALA A 159 16.67 7.24 -7.22
N GLU A 160 17.67 7.85 -7.85
CA GLU A 160 18.07 7.60 -9.25
C GLU A 160 18.59 6.16 -9.45
N TYR A 161 19.34 5.62 -8.49
CA TYR A 161 19.79 4.23 -8.52
C TYR A 161 18.62 3.26 -8.50
N LEU A 162 17.70 3.42 -7.54
CA LEU A 162 16.52 2.58 -7.42
C LEU A 162 15.56 2.78 -8.60
N GLN A 163 15.40 4.01 -9.10
CA GLN A 163 14.61 4.30 -10.30
C GLN A 163 15.11 3.46 -11.49
N ASN A 164 16.41 3.48 -11.75
CA ASN A 164 17.03 2.72 -12.86
C ASN A 164 16.84 1.21 -12.70
N MET A 165 16.83 0.70 -11.47
CA MET A 165 16.63 -0.72 -11.19
C MET A 165 15.20 -1.18 -11.55
N PHE A 166 14.19 -0.37 -11.23
CA PHE A 166 12.79 -0.72 -11.49
C PHE A 166 12.33 -0.38 -12.90
N MET A 167 12.93 0.63 -13.55
CA MET A 167 12.45 1.10 -14.85
C MET A 167 12.57 0.06 -15.96
N SER A 168 11.53 -0.03 -16.80
CA SER A 168 11.50 -0.82 -18.02
C SER A 168 10.51 -0.20 -19.02
N ASN A 169 10.33 -0.85 -20.17
CA ASN A 169 9.34 -0.44 -21.18
C ASN A 169 7.88 -0.59 -20.72
N VAL A 170 7.64 -1.35 -19.64
CA VAL A 170 6.30 -1.56 -19.06
C VAL A 170 6.18 -1.01 -17.64
N PHE A 171 7.26 -0.53 -17.03
CA PHE A 171 7.22 0.01 -15.68
C PHE A 171 7.98 1.33 -15.59
N ARG A 172 7.24 2.44 -15.53
CA ARG A 172 7.82 3.77 -15.41
C ARG A 172 7.89 4.20 -13.97
N VAL A 173 9.04 4.76 -13.56
CA VAL A 173 9.26 5.21 -12.19
C VAL A 173 9.64 6.69 -12.16
N TYR A 174 8.96 7.45 -11.34
CA TYR A 174 9.33 8.81 -10.95
C TYR A 174 10.02 8.79 -9.58
N ILE A 175 10.74 9.85 -9.24
CA ILE A 175 11.43 9.98 -7.95
C ILE A 175 10.90 11.18 -7.16
N SER A 176 10.92 11.07 -5.84
CA SER A 176 10.48 12.15 -4.93
C SER A 176 11.25 12.10 -3.61
N PRO A 177 11.58 13.24 -3.00
CA PRO A 177 12.13 13.28 -1.64
C PRO A 177 11.07 13.14 -0.54
N ASP A 178 9.78 13.28 -0.87
CA ASP A 178 8.66 13.24 0.10
C ASP A 178 8.23 11.80 0.42
N VAL A 179 9.09 11.09 1.17
CA VAL A 179 8.80 9.72 1.66
C VAL A 179 7.53 9.69 2.50
N LEU A 180 7.33 10.70 3.34
CA LEU A 180 6.17 10.78 4.23
C LEU A 180 4.86 10.85 3.44
N GLY A 181 4.75 11.79 2.51
CA GLY A 181 3.54 11.96 1.69
C GLY A 181 3.22 10.71 0.85
N ILE A 182 4.24 10.06 0.29
CA ILE A 182 4.09 8.80 -0.45
C ILE A 182 3.53 7.70 0.46
N CYS A 183 4.06 7.54 1.68
CA CYS A 183 3.59 6.55 2.65
C CYS A 183 2.15 6.83 3.10
N ILE A 184 1.83 8.08 3.45
CA ILE A 184 0.49 8.48 3.91
C ILE A 184 -0.55 8.31 2.80
N GLY A 185 -0.26 8.76 1.58
CA GLY A 185 -1.14 8.56 0.42
C GLY A 185 -1.44 7.09 0.18
N GLY A 186 -0.39 6.25 0.11
CA GLY A 186 -0.50 4.82 -0.08
C GLY A 186 -1.27 4.08 1.03
N ALA A 187 -1.16 4.52 2.28
CA ALA A 187 -1.85 3.90 3.41
C ALA A 187 -3.33 4.30 3.46
N LEU A 188 -3.62 5.60 3.41
CA LEU A 188 -4.96 6.13 3.66
C LEU A 188 -5.93 5.93 2.49
N LYS A 189 -5.42 5.81 1.24
CA LYS A 189 -6.26 5.44 0.11
C LYS A 189 -7.06 4.15 0.36
N ASN A 190 -6.52 3.22 1.15
CA ASN A 190 -7.15 1.94 1.44
C ASN A 190 -8.43 2.12 2.27
N VAL A 191 -8.48 3.12 3.14
CA VAL A 191 -9.67 3.50 3.91
C VAL A 191 -10.75 4.08 2.99
N ILE A 192 -10.35 4.96 2.07
CA ILE A 192 -11.28 5.55 1.11
C ILE A 192 -11.81 4.50 0.12
N ALA A 193 -10.95 3.56 -0.31
CA ALA A 193 -11.38 2.45 -1.15
C ALA A 193 -12.39 1.52 -0.46
N LEU A 194 -12.26 1.35 0.86
CA LEU A 194 -13.24 0.63 1.67
C LEU A 194 -14.57 1.38 1.72
N ALA A 195 -14.55 2.72 1.91
CA ALA A 195 -15.74 3.57 1.84
C ALA A 195 -16.42 3.53 0.47
N ALA A 196 -15.64 3.56 -0.62
CA ALA A 196 -16.15 3.43 -1.97
C ALA A 196 -16.82 2.06 -2.20
N GLY A 197 -16.24 0.99 -1.67
CA GLY A 197 -16.81 -0.34 -1.68
C GLY A 197 -18.11 -0.43 -0.89
N ILE A 198 -18.19 0.20 0.30
CA ILE A 198 -19.41 0.27 1.10
C ILE A 198 -20.53 0.96 0.31
N ALA A 199 -20.23 2.08 -0.35
CA ALA A 199 -21.19 2.78 -1.19
C ALA A 199 -21.67 1.92 -2.38
N ASP A 200 -20.78 1.18 -3.03
CA ASP A 200 -21.13 0.21 -4.08
C ASP A 200 -22.04 -0.91 -3.53
N GLY A 201 -21.76 -1.43 -2.35
CA GLY A 201 -22.56 -2.46 -1.68
C GLY A 201 -23.96 -2.01 -1.32
N LEU A 202 -24.15 -0.73 -0.99
CA LEU A 202 -25.44 -0.07 -0.76
C LEU A 202 -26.21 0.21 -2.08
N GLY A 203 -25.58 -0.01 -3.24
CA GLY A 203 -26.20 0.27 -4.54
C GLY A 203 -26.10 1.71 -5.01
N TYR A 204 -25.20 2.52 -4.43
CA TYR A 204 -24.99 3.89 -4.89
C TYR A 204 -24.15 3.93 -6.17
N GLY A 205 -24.41 4.97 -6.98
CA GLY A 205 -23.83 5.09 -8.32
C GLY A 205 -22.47 5.81 -8.36
N ASP A 206 -22.02 6.05 -9.59
CA ASP A 206 -20.71 6.63 -9.89
C ASP A 206 -20.50 8.05 -9.34
N ASN A 207 -21.58 8.85 -9.24
CA ASN A 207 -21.51 10.18 -8.62
C ASN A 207 -21.06 10.11 -7.16
N THR A 208 -21.58 9.15 -6.40
CA THR A 208 -21.17 8.92 -5.00
C THR A 208 -19.72 8.49 -4.91
N LYS A 209 -19.29 7.59 -5.80
CA LYS A 209 -17.90 7.14 -5.86
C LYS A 209 -16.94 8.29 -6.22
N ALA A 210 -17.29 9.10 -7.21
CA ALA A 210 -16.52 10.28 -7.59
C ALA A 210 -16.40 11.28 -6.42
N ALA A 211 -17.51 11.55 -5.73
CA ALA A 211 -17.51 12.40 -4.54
C ALA A 211 -16.61 11.85 -3.42
N LEU A 212 -16.68 10.54 -3.12
CA LEU A 212 -15.82 9.88 -2.13
C LEU A 212 -14.33 9.96 -2.50
N ILE A 213 -13.97 9.78 -3.76
CA ILE A 213 -12.59 9.91 -4.23
C ILE A 213 -12.11 11.36 -4.05
N THR A 214 -12.90 12.34 -4.50
CA THR A 214 -12.54 13.76 -4.43
C THR A 214 -12.44 14.26 -2.98
N ARG A 215 -13.40 13.88 -2.14
CA ARG A 215 -13.37 14.28 -0.72
C ARG A 215 -12.34 13.47 0.07
N GLY A 216 -12.14 12.21 -0.30
CA GLY A 216 -11.14 11.36 0.32
C GLY A 216 -9.71 11.85 0.11
N ILE A 217 -9.35 12.25 -1.13
CA ILE A 217 -8.01 12.81 -1.35
C ILE A 217 -7.82 14.13 -0.61
N ALA A 218 -8.89 14.94 -0.46
CA ALA A 218 -8.83 16.17 0.33
C ALA A 218 -8.60 15.90 1.83
N GLU A 219 -9.18 14.83 2.40
CA GLU A 219 -8.91 14.39 3.78
C GLU A 219 -7.46 13.92 3.95
N ILE A 220 -7.00 13.05 3.03
CA ILE A 220 -5.63 12.54 3.03
C ILE A 220 -4.62 13.68 2.93
N THR A 221 -4.87 14.64 2.04
CA THR A 221 -4.00 15.82 1.85
C THR A 221 -3.92 16.67 3.11
N ARG A 222 -5.07 16.95 3.77
CA ARG A 222 -5.07 17.74 5.02
C ARG A 222 -4.24 17.08 6.10
N LEU A 223 -4.41 15.77 6.30
CA LEU A 223 -3.61 15.05 7.31
C LEU A 223 -2.14 15.03 6.91
N GLY A 224 -1.82 14.72 5.66
CA GLY A 224 -0.44 14.67 5.20
C GLY A 224 0.28 16.01 5.36
N LEU A 225 -0.38 17.13 5.01
CA LEU A 225 0.17 18.47 5.23
C LEU A 225 0.40 18.79 6.72
N ALA A 226 -0.55 18.42 7.58
CA ALA A 226 -0.39 18.59 9.03
C ALA A 226 0.77 17.76 9.61
N MET A 227 1.10 16.65 8.96
CA MET A 227 2.25 15.80 9.30
C MET A 227 3.57 16.28 8.67
N GLY A 228 3.55 17.25 7.76
CA GLY A 228 4.74 17.83 7.10
C GLY A 228 5.04 17.28 5.71
N ALA A 229 4.10 16.59 5.05
CA ALA A 229 4.23 16.13 3.67
C ALA A 229 4.00 17.28 2.66
N ASP A 230 4.41 17.08 1.40
CA ASP A 230 4.23 18.04 0.31
C ASP A 230 2.85 17.87 -0.35
N PHE A 231 2.16 18.99 -0.61
CA PHE A 231 0.87 19.03 -1.31
C PHE A 231 0.93 18.33 -2.68
N ALA A 232 2.00 18.55 -3.45
CA ALA A 232 2.15 18.01 -4.79
C ALA A 232 2.14 16.47 -4.82
N THR A 233 2.61 15.82 -3.75
CA THR A 233 2.62 14.35 -3.63
C THR A 233 1.20 13.77 -3.72
N PHE A 234 0.22 14.43 -3.12
CA PHE A 234 -1.17 13.95 -3.12
C PHE A 234 -1.89 14.15 -4.45
N SER A 235 -1.44 15.08 -5.29
CA SER A 235 -1.89 15.25 -6.66
C SER A 235 -1.20 14.30 -7.64
N GLY A 236 -0.23 13.51 -7.17
CA GLY A 236 0.60 12.60 -7.94
C GLY A 236 0.15 11.14 -7.90
N LEU A 237 1.10 10.26 -8.29
CA LEU A 237 0.87 8.82 -8.44
C LEU A 237 0.51 8.12 -7.13
N SER A 238 1.21 8.44 -6.03
CA SER A 238 0.96 7.83 -4.71
C SER A 238 -0.24 8.43 -3.97
N GLY A 239 -0.76 9.57 -4.44
CA GLY A 239 -1.98 10.20 -3.96
C GLY A 239 -3.19 9.82 -4.81
N ILE A 240 -3.64 10.78 -5.64
CA ILE A 240 -4.87 10.63 -6.43
C ILE A 240 -4.81 9.45 -7.42
N GLY A 241 -3.65 9.16 -8.02
CA GLY A 241 -3.50 8.06 -8.98
C GLY A 241 -3.79 6.70 -8.36
N ASP A 242 -3.15 6.40 -7.22
CA ASP A 242 -3.34 5.13 -6.50
C ASP A 242 -4.73 5.05 -5.85
N LEU A 243 -5.29 6.20 -5.42
CA LEU A 243 -6.64 6.27 -4.88
C LEU A 243 -7.70 5.90 -5.94
N ILE A 244 -7.64 6.51 -7.13
CA ILE A 244 -8.60 6.25 -8.22
C ILE A 244 -8.60 4.76 -8.58
N VAL A 245 -7.44 4.18 -8.86
CA VAL A 245 -7.36 2.77 -9.28
C VAL A 245 -7.87 1.84 -8.18
N THR A 246 -7.59 2.15 -6.91
CA THR A 246 -7.99 1.31 -5.78
C THR A 246 -9.49 1.38 -5.51
N CYS A 247 -10.13 2.53 -5.70
CA CYS A 247 -11.58 2.71 -5.57
C CYS A 247 -12.37 2.14 -6.76
N ALA A 248 -11.76 2.09 -7.95
CA ALA A 248 -12.44 1.66 -9.17
C ALA A 248 -12.27 0.17 -9.50
N SER A 249 -11.13 -0.42 -9.13
CA SER A 249 -10.78 -1.78 -9.53
C SER A 249 -11.41 -2.87 -8.64
N MET A 250 -11.84 -3.98 -9.25
CA MET A 250 -12.24 -5.20 -8.53
C MET A 250 -11.04 -6.02 -8.00
N HIS A 251 -9.82 -5.72 -8.42
CA HIS A 251 -8.61 -6.27 -7.79
C HIS A 251 -8.40 -5.71 -6.38
N SER A 252 -9.02 -4.56 -6.05
CA SER A 252 -8.90 -3.97 -4.72
C SER A 252 -9.60 -4.80 -3.64
N ARG A 253 -8.83 -5.42 -2.76
CA ARG A 253 -9.32 -6.15 -1.58
C ARG A 253 -10.15 -5.25 -0.67
N ASN A 254 -9.73 -4.00 -0.49
CA ASN A 254 -10.44 -3.03 0.35
C ASN A 254 -11.82 -2.71 -0.25
N ARG A 255 -11.91 -2.46 -1.57
CA ARG A 255 -13.20 -2.25 -2.24
C ARG A 255 -14.09 -3.47 -2.12
N ARG A 256 -13.57 -4.69 -2.34
CA ARG A 256 -14.35 -5.95 -2.21
C ARG A 256 -14.88 -6.13 -0.80
N ALA A 257 -14.05 -5.95 0.23
CA ALA A 257 -14.49 -5.99 1.62
C ALA A 257 -15.58 -4.94 1.91
N GLY A 258 -15.39 -3.70 1.42
CA GLY A 258 -16.38 -2.65 1.52
C GLY A 258 -17.73 -3.02 0.88
N ILE A 259 -17.74 -3.64 -0.30
CA ILE A 259 -18.95 -4.12 -0.98
C ILE A 259 -19.72 -5.12 -0.09
N LEU A 260 -19.01 -6.05 0.55
CA LEU A 260 -19.64 -7.02 1.46
C LEU A 260 -20.25 -6.32 2.69
N ILE A 261 -19.51 -5.38 3.29
CA ILE A 261 -20.00 -4.60 4.44
C ILE A 261 -21.25 -3.78 4.05
N GLY A 262 -21.22 -3.13 2.89
CA GLY A 262 -22.38 -2.40 2.35
C GLY A 262 -23.61 -3.28 2.09
N LYS A 263 -23.40 -4.58 1.83
CA LYS A 263 -24.47 -5.60 1.70
C LYS A 263 -24.93 -6.17 3.04
N GLY A 264 -24.38 -5.73 4.17
CA GLY A 264 -24.81 -6.12 5.51
C GLY A 264 -23.93 -7.18 6.19
N TYR A 265 -22.80 -7.58 5.60
CA TYR A 265 -21.81 -8.43 6.29
C TYR A 265 -21.13 -7.64 7.41
N THR A 266 -20.80 -8.31 8.49
CA THR A 266 -19.92 -7.74 9.52
C THR A 266 -18.50 -7.55 8.97
N THR A 267 -17.72 -6.68 9.60
CA THR A 267 -16.30 -6.47 9.23
C THR A 267 -15.53 -7.79 9.22
N LYS A 268 -15.76 -8.66 10.22
CA LYS A 268 -15.09 -9.96 10.32
C LYS A 268 -15.46 -10.87 9.16
N GLU A 269 -16.74 -11.06 8.88
CA GLU A 269 -17.21 -11.89 7.76
C GLU A 269 -16.68 -11.40 6.41
N ALA A 270 -16.66 -10.08 6.21
CA ALA A 270 -16.11 -9.49 4.98
C ALA A 270 -14.60 -9.74 4.83
N MET A 271 -13.83 -9.69 5.92
CA MET A 271 -12.40 -10.02 5.91
C MET A 271 -12.15 -11.50 5.66
N ASP A 272 -12.94 -12.37 6.28
CA ASP A 272 -12.86 -13.83 6.12
C ASP A 272 -13.18 -14.24 4.67
N GLU A 273 -14.17 -13.61 4.03
CA GLU A 273 -14.54 -13.87 2.62
C GLU A 273 -13.47 -13.40 1.63
N VAL A 274 -12.78 -12.27 1.92
CA VAL A 274 -11.67 -11.78 1.09
C VAL A 274 -10.45 -12.70 1.17
N GLN A 275 -10.27 -13.46 2.26
CA GLN A 275 -9.20 -14.44 2.50
C GLN A 275 -7.77 -13.88 2.42
N MET A 276 -7.61 -12.57 2.48
CA MET A 276 -6.33 -11.86 2.44
C MET A 276 -6.42 -10.63 3.34
N VAL A 277 -5.26 -10.06 3.71
CA VAL A 277 -5.23 -8.85 4.55
C VAL A 277 -5.97 -7.69 3.85
N VAL A 278 -6.94 -7.11 4.55
CA VAL A 278 -7.68 -5.91 4.14
C VAL A 278 -7.04 -4.71 4.84
N GLU A 279 -6.05 -4.10 4.21
CA GLU A 279 -5.23 -3.02 4.77
C GLU A 279 -6.06 -1.81 5.25
N GLY A 280 -7.19 -1.52 4.59
CA GLY A 280 -8.08 -0.42 4.96
C GLY A 280 -8.69 -0.55 6.34
N VAL A 281 -8.90 -1.77 6.84
CA VAL A 281 -9.45 -2.01 8.19
C VAL A 281 -8.42 -1.61 9.25
N TYR A 282 -7.15 -2.01 9.07
CA TYR A 282 -6.05 -1.63 9.97
C TYR A 282 -5.74 -0.13 9.87
N ALA A 283 -5.66 0.38 8.64
CA ALA A 283 -5.37 1.80 8.40
C ALA A 283 -6.46 2.74 8.93
N ALA A 284 -7.74 2.31 9.00
CA ALA A 284 -8.83 3.14 9.50
C ALA A 284 -8.63 3.57 10.95
N LYS A 285 -8.21 2.65 11.83
CA LYS A 285 -7.92 2.97 13.24
C LYS A 285 -6.74 3.91 13.37
N ALA A 286 -5.64 3.62 12.66
CA ALA A 286 -4.46 4.47 12.68
C ALA A 286 -4.76 5.88 12.14
N ALA A 287 -5.55 5.98 11.05
CA ALA A 287 -5.97 7.24 10.46
C ALA A 287 -6.80 8.10 11.44
N LYS A 288 -7.74 7.49 12.18
CA LYS A 288 -8.52 8.18 13.20
C LYS A 288 -7.61 8.73 14.31
N LYS A 289 -6.73 7.90 14.87
CA LYS A 289 -5.77 8.33 15.90
C LYS A 289 -4.83 9.45 15.40
N LEU A 290 -4.38 9.39 14.14
CA LEU A 290 -3.57 10.46 13.54
C LEU A 290 -4.38 11.74 13.35
N ALA A 291 -5.62 11.65 12.89
CA ALA A 291 -6.52 12.79 12.75
C ALA A 291 -6.70 13.52 14.10
N GLU A 292 -6.92 12.77 15.18
CA GLU A 292 -7.01 13.29 16.55
C GLU A 292 -5.68 13.94 16.99
N LYS A 293 -4.55 13.25 16.80
CA LYS A 293 -3.20 13.73 17.18
C LYS A 293 -2.83 15.05 16.50
N TYR A 294 -3.19 15.21 15.23
CA TYR A 294 -2.87 16.41 14.44
C TYR A 294 -4.02 17.42 14.36
N ASN A 295 -5.13 17.17 15.06
CA ASN A 295 -6.34 18.00 15.08
C ASN A 295 -6.87 18.29 13.66
N VAL A 296 -7.01 17.25 12.85
CA VAL A 296 -7.47 17.30 11.45
C VAL A 296 -8.83 16.65 11.31
N GLU A 297 -9.80 17.35 10.71
CA GLU A 297 -11.09 16.75 10.37
C GLU A 297 -10.98 15.75 9.21
N MET A 298 -11.38 14.50 9.48
CA MET A 298 -11.43 13.42 8.49
C MET A 298 -12.79 12.71 8.54
N PRO A 299 -13.86 13.35 8.07
CA PRO A 299 -15.22 12.83 8.23
C PRO A 299 -15.47 11.47 7.56
N ILE A 300 -14.88 11.18 6.39
CA ILE A 300 -15.01 9.87 5.73
C ILE A 300 -14.32 8.80 6.61
N VAL A 301 -13.11 9.07 7.07
CA VAL A 301 -12.38 8.17 7.98
C VAL A 301 -13.17 7.92 9.26
N GLU A 302 -13.79 8.95 9.85
CA GLU A 302 -14.62 8.81 11.05
C GLU A 302 -15.83 7.91 10.79
N GLN A 303 -16.57 8.12 9.70
CA GLN A 303 -17.74 7.27 9.38
C GLN A 303 -17.32 5.82 9.09
N VAL A 304 -16.20 5.62 8.41
CA VAL A 304 -15.64 4.27 8.18
C VAL A 304 -15.33 3.59 9.51
N ASN A 305 -14.69 4.29 10.46
CA ASN A 305 -14.40 3.72 11.79
C ASN A 305 -15.68 3.32 12.52
N GLN A 306 -16.70 4.20 12.55
CA GLN A 306 -17.98 3.91 13.22
C GLN A 306 -18.69 2.69 12.60
N VAL A 307 -18.63 2.54 11.28
CA VAL A 307 -19.21 1.37 10.60
C VAL A 307 -18.42 0.10 10.93
N LEU A 308 -17.07 0.17 10.91
CA LEU A 308 -16.23 -1.01 11.11
C LEU A 308 -16.22 -1.51 12.57
N PHE A 309 -16.26 -0.60 13.55
CA PHE A 309 -15.93 -0.93 14.93
C PHE A 309 -17.01 -0.56 15.95
N ASP A 310 -17.89 0.41 15.64
CA ASP A 310 -18.87 0.94 16.60
C ASP A 310 -20.31 0.48 16.27
N GLY A 311 -20.48 -0.42 15.29
CA GLY A 311 -21.78 -1.01 14.92
C GLY A 311 -22.75 -0.07 14.20
N LYS A 312 -22.26 1.06 13.67
CA LYS A 312 -23.07 1.98 12.88
C LYS A 312 -23.47 1.36 11.55
N SER A 313 -24.71 1.58 11.12
CA SER A 313 -25.13 1.11 9.81
C SER A 313 -24.40 1.86 8.69
N PRO A 314 -24.01 1.19 7.59
CA PRO A 314 -23.43 1.85 6.44
C PRO A 314 -24.30 2.99 5.87
N ALA A 315 -25.61 2.81 5.84
CA ALA A 315 -26.57 3.83 5.35
C ALA A 315 -26.58 5.08 6.23
N ASP A 316 -26.54 4.92 7.56
CA ASP A 316 -26.44 6.05 8.49
C ASP A 316 -25.11 6.79 8.34
N GLY A 317 -24.01 6.08 8.09
CA GLY A 317 -22.73 6.70 7.81
C GLY A 317 -22.78 7.63 6.59
N VAL A 318 -23.39 7.19 5.49
CA VAL A 318 -23.58 8.04 4.31
C VAL A 318 -24.51 9.21 4.60
N LYS A 319 -25.62 8.97 5.31
CA LYS A 319 -26.56 10.02 5.70
C LYS A 319 -25.88 11.12 6.50
N ASP A 320 -25.04 10.75 7.46
CA ASP A 320 -24.33 11.74 8.29
C ASP A 320 -23.32 12.55 7.47
N LEU A 321 -22.63 11.94 6.49
CA LEU A 321 -21.77 12.68 5.57
C LEU A 321 -22.56 13.71 4.73
N MET A 322 -23.76 13.36 4.28
CA MET A 322 -24.61 14.23 3.45
C MET A 322 -25.25 15.37 4.23
N LEU A 323 -25.51 15.18 5.53
CA LEU A 323 -26.17 16.18 6.39
C LEU A 323 -25.18 17.09 7.13
N ARG A 324 -23.89 17.00 6.84
CA ARG A 324 -22.90 17.92 7.41
C ARG A 324 -23.17 19.38 7.05
N ASP A 325 -22.66 20.29 7.89
CA ASP A 325 -22.74 21.73 7.66
C ASP A 325 -22.22 22.12 6.29
N LYS A 326 -22.84 23.13 5.70
CA LYS A 326 -22.43 23.69 4.41
C LYS A 326 -21.01 24.24 4.50
N LYS A 327 -20.16 23.87 3.54
CA LYS A 327 -18.77 24.34 3.47
C LYS A 327 -18.48 24.91 2.08
N ILE A 328 -17.55 25.86 2.01
CA ILE A 328 -16.93 26.33 0.77
C ILE A 328 -16.00 25.23 0.27
N GLU A 329 -16.05 24.88 -1.02
CA GLU A 329 -15.25 23.78 -1.56
C GLU A 329 -13.73 24.10 -1.54
N ALA A 330 -13.35 25.30 -1.92
CA ALA A 330 -11.98 25.79 -1.89
C ALA A 330 -11.88 27.03 -1.00
N GLY A 331 -11.43 26.85 0.24
CA GLY A 331 -11.44 27.92 1.26
C GLY A 331 -10.60 29.16 0.98
N ASN A 332 -9.74 29.13 -0.05
CA ASN A 332 -8.82 30.21 -0.41
C ASN A 332 -9.24 30.99 -1.68
N VAL A 333 -10.46 30.77 -2.18
CA VAL A 333 -10.99 31.47 -3.35
C VAL A 333 -11.77 32.70 -2.87
N GLU A 334 -11.30 33.89 -3.23
CA GLU A 334 -12.02 35.14 -2.94
C GLU A 334 -13.24 35.27 -3.87
N TRP A 335 -14.38 35.65 -3.31
CA TRP A 335 -15.59 35.99 -4.06
C TRP A 335 -15.38 37.38 -4.70
N ARG A 336 -15.57 37.45 -6.02
CA ARG A 336 -15.50 38.72 -6.77
C ARG A 336 -16.89 39.34 -6.87
#